data_2bf6dfecdce661d19b8a20e0c2d73988
#
_entry.id   2bf6dfecdce661d19b8a20e0c2d73988
#
_cell.length_a   1.000
_cell.length_b   1.000
_cell.length_c   1.000
_cell.angle_alpha   90.00
_cell.angle_beta   90.00
_cell.angle_gamma   90.00
#
_symmetry.space_group_name_H-M   'P 1'
#
loop_
_entity.id
_entity.type
_entity.pdbx_description
1 polymer ?
#
loop_
_entity_poly.entity_id
_entity_poly.type
_entity_poly.pdbx_seq_one_letter_code
_entity_poly.pdbx_strand_id
1 'polypeptide(L)' 'MKIFVKVKIRAKKNKIEKIGENNFIVSTKELPIKGKANKAIIESLAKYFDIKRSDIEIILGHKLKEKIIEIKNYERICK' A
#
# COMPACT_ATOMS: atom_id res chain seq x y z
N MET A 1 -7.40 5.13 9.31
CA MET A 1 -7.96 3.81 8.93
C MET A 1 -6.81 2.82 8.71
N LYS A 2 -6.93 1.64 9.25
CA LYS A 2 -5.93 0.59 9.03
C LYS A 2 -6.40 -0.35 7.94
N ILE A 3 -5.49 -0.66 7.03
CA ILE A 3 -5.77 -1.63 5.98
C ILE A 3 -4.71 -2.73 6.01
N PHE A 4 -5.10 -3.89 5.51
CA PHE A 4 -4.21 -5.04 5.40
C PHE A 4 -3.82 -5.20 3.94
N VAL A 5 -2.53 -5.21 3.68
CA VAL A 5 -2.01 -5.24 2.32
C VAL A 5 -1.12 -6.47 2.12
N LYS A 6 -1.45 -7.26 1.11
CA LYS A 6 -0.57 -8.31 0.62
C LYS A 6 0.22 -7.76 -0.54
N VAL A 7 1.52 -7.99 -0.53
CA VAL A 7 2.43 -7.44 -1.54
C VAL A 7 2.89 -8.55 -2.47
N LYS A 8 2.75 -8.28 -3.77
CA LYS A 8 3.32 -9.15 -4.81
C LYS A 8 4.46 -8.38 -5.45
N ILE A 9 5.67 -8.90 -5.32
CA ILE A 9 6.85 -8.30 -5.93
C ILE A 9 7.11 -8.92 -7.29
N ARG A 10 7.97 -8.28 -8.08
CA ARG A 10 8.34 -8.73 -9.44
C ARG A 10 7.12 -8.87 -10.34
N ALA A 11 6.11 -8.06 -10.13
CA ALA A 11 4.94 -8.04 -10.98
C ALA A 11 5.28 -7.38 -12.31
N LYS A 12 4.48 -7.66 -13.33
CA LYS A 12 4.66 -7.04 -14.64
C LYS A 12 4.35 -5.56 -14.62
N LYS A 13 3.48 -5.13 -13.71
CA LYS A 13 3.10 -3.74 -13.55
C LYS A 13 2.63 -3.48 -12.13
N ASN A 14 2.65 -2.22 -11.73
CA ASN A 14 2.11 -1.83 -10.44
C ASN A 14 0.59 -1.85 -10.49
N LYS A 15 -0.04 -2.52 -9.52
CA LYS A 15 -1.48 -2.69 -9.51
C LYS A 15 -1.98 -2.81 -8.08
N ILE A 16 -3.19 -2.31 -7.84
CA ILE A 16 -3.88 -2.47 -6.56
C ILE A 16 -5.22 -3.14 -6.79
N GLU A 17 -5.51 -4.18 -6.00
CA GLU A 17 -6.79 -4.87 -6.02
C GLU A 17 -7.39 -4.86 -4.63
N LYS A 18 -8.64 -4.43 -4.51
CA LYS A 18 -9.37 -4.53 -3.26
C LYS A 18 -10.04 -5.89 -3.21
N ILE A 19 -9.69 -6.70 -2.21
CA ILE A 19 -10.20 -8.05 -2.07
C ILE A 19 -11.16 -8.22 -0.90
N GLY A 20 -11.33 -7.20 -0.10
CA GLY A 20 -12.22 -7.19 1.05
C GLY A 20 -12.42 -5.77 1.53
N GLU A 21 -13.14 -5.59 2.61
CA GLU A 21 -13.46 -4.26 3.12
C GLU A 21 -12.22 -3.43 3.40
N ASN A 22 -11.25 -4.02 4.10
CA ASN A 22 -9.98 -3.37 4.42
C ASN A 22 -8.79 -4.20 3.95
N ASN A 23 -8.99 -5.07 2.96
CA ASN A 23 -7.95 -5.96 2.46
C ASN A 23 -7.65 -5.64 1.01
N PHE A 24 -6.35 -5.50 0.73
CA PHE A 24 -5.86 -5.13 -0.59
C PHE A 24 -4.69 -6.01 -1.01
N ILE A 25 -4.54 -6.19 -2.30
CA ILE A 25 -3.33 -6.79 -2.89
C ILE A 25 -2.66 -5.70 -3.70
N VAL A 26 -1.42 -5.40 -3.37
CA VAL A 26 -0.62 -4.42 -4.11
C VAL A 26 0.49 -5.15 -4.84
N SER A 27 0.49 -5.06 -6.15
CA SER A 27 1.53 -5.63 -6.99
C SER A 27 2.51 -4.55 -7.38
N THR A 28 3.79 -4.85 -7.35
CA THR A 28 4.84 -3.89 -7.69
C THR A 28 5.94 -4.56 -8.52
N LYS A 29 6.50 -3.81 -9.43
CA LYS A 29 7.66 -4.23 -10.22
C LYS A 29 8.93 -4.23 -9.38
N GLU A 30 8.94 -3.44 -8.29
CA GLU A 30 10.13 -3.26 -7.48
C GLU A 30 10.43 -4.49 -6.63
N LEU A 31 11.71 -4.65 -6.33
CA LEU A 31 12.19 -5.66 -5.39
C LEU A 31 12.17 -5.09 -3.98
N PRO A 32 12.07 -5.93 -2.93
CA PRO A 32 12.08 -5.46 -1.54
C PRO A 32 13.51 -5.14 -1.10
N ILE A 33 14.22 -4.32 -1.87
CA ILE A 33 15.60 -3.93 -1.62
C ILE A 33 15.64 -2.45 -1.27
N LYS A 34 16.28 -2.12 -0.16
CA LYS A 34 16.47 -0.74 0.30
C LYS A 34 15.17 0.06 0.38
N GLY A 35 14.08 -0.60 0.74
CA GLY A 35 12.79 0.06 0.89
C GLY A 35 12.10 0.46 -0.41
N LYS A 36 12.61 0.04 -1.55
CA LYS A 36 12.00 0.39 -2.84
C LYS A 36 10.57 -0.12 -2.98
N ALA A 37 10.32 -1.37 -2.57
CA ALA A 37 8.98 -1.94 -2.63
C ALA A 37 8.03 -1.17 -1.71
N ASN A 38 8.47 -0.85 -0.49
CA ASN A 38 7.64 -0.09 0.45
C ASN A 38 7.28 1.28 -0.12
N LYS A 39 8.25 1.96 -0.73
CA LYS A 39 8.01 3.25 -1.35
C LYS A 39 7.02 3.14 -2.51
N ALA A 40 7.17 2.13 -3.35
CA ALA A 40 6.26 1.90 -4.46
C ALA A 40 4.84 1.61 -3.97
N ILE A 41 4.70 0.84 -2.89
CA ILE A 41 3.41 0.55 -2.29
C ILE A 41 2.74 1.83 -1.80
N ILE A 42 3.47 2.67 -1.09
CA ILE A 42 2.96 3.94 -0.58
C ILE A 42 2.52 4.84 -1.73
N GLU A 43 3.32 4.94 -2.78
CA GLU A 43 2.97 5.74 -3.96
C GLU A 43 1.71 5.22 -4.65
N SER A 44 1.60 3.90 -4.79
CA SER A 44 0.42 3.28 -5.41
C SER A 44 -0.83 3.54 -4.59
N LEU A 45 -0.74 3.39 -3.28
CA LEU A 45 -1.87 3.66 -2.39
C LEU A 45 -2.27 5.13 -2.39
N ALA A 46 -1.28 6.02 -2.42
CA ALA A 46 -1.55 7.46 -2.48
C ALA A 46 -2.35 7.82 -3.73
N LYS A 47 -2.00 7.24 -4.86
CA LYS A 47 -2.74 7.43 -6.11
C LYS A 47 -4.13 6.81 -6.05
N TYR A 48 -4.22 5.61 -5.50
CA TYR A 48 -5.49 4.89 -5.41
C TYR A 48 -6.52 5.63 -4.56
N PHE A 49 -6.09 6.16 -3.42
CA PHE A 49 -6.97 6.90 -2.51
C PHE A 49 -7.00 8.40 -2.77
N ASP A 50 -6.17 8.87 -3.70
CA ASP A 50 -6.04 10.31 -4.02
C ASP A 50 -5.69 11.13 -2.78
N ILE A 51 -4.62 10.73 -2.12
CA ILE A 51 -4.10 11.38 -0.91
C ILE A 51 -2.60 11.57 -1.01
N LYS A 52 -2.05 12.28 -0.04
CA LYS A 52 -0.62 12.52 0.05
C LYS A 52 0.08 11.26 0.58
N ARG A 53 1.30 11.03 0.12
CA ARG A 53 2.11 9.92 0.64
C ARG A 53 2.36 10.04 2.14
N SER A 54 2.45 11.26 2.64
CA SER A 54 2.64 11.51 4.08
C SER A 54 1.46 11.06 4.94
N ASP A 55 0.30 10.83 4.33
CA ASP A 55 -0.89 10.34 5.02
C ASP A 55 -0.91 8.81 5.10
N ILE A 56 0.11 8.16 4.57
CA ILE A 56 0.21 6.70 4.55
C ILE A 56 1.43 6.27 5.36
N GLU A 57 1.22 5.35 6.30
CA GLU A 57 2.29 4.86 7.15
C GLU A 57 2.22 3.34 7.27
N ILE A 58 3.36 2.68 7.07
CA ILE A 58 3.46 1.24 7.27
C ILE A 58 3.71 1.01 8.76
N ILE A 59 2.74 0.40 9.43
CA ILE A 59 2.82 0.16 10.87
C ILE A 59 3.60 -1.11 11.18
N LEU A 60 3.29 -2.17 10.47
CA LEU A 60 3.93 -3.48 10.66
C LEU A 60 4.27 -4.09 9.30
N GLY A 61 5.25 -4.98 9.30
CA GLY A 61 5.56 -5.76 8.13
C GLY A 61 6.44 -5.05 7.11
N HIS A 62 7.31 -4.13 7.54
CA HIS A 62 8.20 -3.43 6.60
C HIS A 62 9.02 -4.36 5.71
N LYS A 63 9.35 -5.56 6.21
CA LYS A 63 10.13 -6.55 5.48
C LYS A 63 9.31 -7.78 5.07
N LEU A 64 8.02 -7.78 5.36
CA LEU A 64 7.13 -8.91 5.09
C LEU A 64 6.29 -8.66 3.85
N LYS A 65 5.77 -9.73 3.27
CA LYS A 65 4.85 -9.63 2.15
C LYS A 65 3.46 -9.15 2.58
N GLU A 66 3.11 -9.36 3.84
CA GLU A 66 1.87 -8.86 4.40
C GLU A 66 2.17 -7.67 5.30
N LYS A 67 1.45 -6.58 5.11
CA LYS A 67 1.70 -5.34 5.82
C LYS A 67 0.41 -4.79 6.39
N ILE A 68 0.55 -4.08 7.52
CA ILE A 68 -0.55 -3.30 8.07
C ILE A 68 -0.19 -1.84 7.84
N ILE A 69 -1.08 -1.13 7.16
CA ILE A 69 -0.85 0.25 6.77
C ILE A 69 -1.93 1.14 7.35
N GLU A 70 -1.50 2.25 7.94
CA GLU A 70 -2.40 3.27 8.47
C GLU A 70 -2.58 4.37 7.42
N ILE A 71 -3.83 4.68 7.12
CA ILE A 71 -4.16 5.80 6.24
C ILE A 71 -4.78 6.88 7.10
N LYS A 72 -4.12 8.04 7.15
CA LYS A 72 -4.57 9.20 7.89
C LYS A 72 -5.52 10.01 7.03
N ASN A 73 -6.42 10.75 7.67
CA ASN A 73 -7.38 11.60 6.97
C ASN A 73 -8.28 10.84 5.98
N TYR A 74 -8.54 9.58 6.27
CA TYR A 74 -9.37 8.72 5.41
C TYR A 74 -10.77 9.31 5.19
N GLU A 75 -11.29 10.01 6.18
CA GLU A 75 -12.63 10.60 6.11
C GLU A 75 -12.77 11.61 4.98
N ARG A 76 -11.67 12.23 4.55
CA ARG A 76 -11.67 13.15 3.42
C ARG A 76 -11.81 12.42 2.08
N ILE A 77 -11.46 11.14 2.08
CA ILE A 77 -11.43 10.32 0.87
C ILE A 77 -12.71 9.55 0.69
N CYS A 78 -13.33 9.19 1.79
CA CYS A 78 -14.55 8.40 1.81
C CYS A 78 -15.74 9.30 1.45
N LYS A 79 -16.04 9.39 0.20
CA LYS A 79 -17.15 10.19 -0.30
C LYS A 79 -18.31 9.29 -0.67
#